data_91bd7445e621549c794bf7767e427e12
#
_entry.id   91bd7445e621549c794bf7767e427e12
#
_cell.length_a   1.000
_cell.length_b   1.000
_cell.length_c   1.000
_cell.angle_alpha   90.00
_cell.angle_beta   90.00
_cell.angle_gamma   90.00
#
_symmetry.space_group_name_H-M   'P 1'
#
loop_
_entity.id
_entity.type
_entity.pdbx_description
1 polymer ?
#
loop_
_entity_poly.entity_id
_entity_poly.type
_entity_poly.pdbx_seq_one_letter_code
_entity_poly.pdbx_strand_id
1 'polypeptide(L)' 'MTTDEAIAFFGGRKQMAAALKIGLHGTYRWGESPPRLRQFEIQRLSAGELMAS' A
#
# COMPACT_ATOMS: atom_id res chain seq x y z
N MET A 1 0.83 4.97 7.70
CA MET A 1 0.23 3.61 7.61
C MET A 1 1.30 2.54 7.65
N THR A 2 0.92 1.34 8.05
CA THR A 2 1.81 0.18 7.93
C THR A 2 1.48 -0.59 6.66
N THR A 3 2.42 -1.45 6.22
CA THR A 3 2.17 -2.33 5.09
C THR A 3 0.96 -3.23 5.35
N ASP A 4 0.82 -3.74 6.57
CA ASP A 4 -0.32 -4.59 6.91
C ASP A 4 -1.65 -3.84 6.84
N GLU A 5 -1.66 -2.59 7.26
CA GLU A 5 -2.86 -1.75 7.14
C GLU A 5 -3.25 -1.55 5.67
N ALA A 6 -2.27 -1.31 4.83
CA ALA A 6 -2.52 -1.13 3.40
C ALA A 6 -3.05 -2.42 2.77
N ILE A 7 -2.43 -3.56 3.11
CA ILE A 7 -2.88 -4.86 2.62
C ILE A 7 -4.34 -5.13 3.03
N ALA A 8 -4.65 -4.86 4.29
CA ALA A 8 -6.01 -5.08 4.80
C ALA A 8 -7.02 -4.18 4.09
N PHE A 9 -6.66 -2.94 3.83
CA PHE A 9 -7.56 -2.00 3.14
C PHE A 9 -7.94 -2.51 1.75
N PHE A 10 -6.98 -3.04 1.00
CA PHE A 10 -7.24 -3.50 -0.37
C PHE A 10 -7.78 -4.93 -0.43
N GLY A 11 -7.84 -5.63 0.69
CA GLY A 11 -8.34 -6.99 0.73
C GLY A 11 -7.32 -8.07 0.44
N GLY A 12 -6.04 -7.71 0.39
CA GLY A 12 -4.96 -8.66 0.15
C GLY A 12 -3.78 -7.99 -0.52
N ARG A 13 -2.61 -8.63 -0.41
CA ARG A 13 -1.38 -8.07 -1.01
C ARG A 13 -1.47 -8.00 -2.53
N LYS A 14 -2.04 -9.03 -3.15
CA LYS A 14 -2.19 -9.06 -4.60
C LYS A 14 -3.11 -7.95 -5.08
N GLN A 15 -4.21 -7.74 -4.36
CA GLN A 15 -5.17 -6.69 -4.66
C GLN A 15 -4.53 -5.31 -4.50
N MET A 16 -3.73 -5.14 -3.46
CA MET A 16 -3.00 -3.90 -3.23
C MET A 16 -2.03 -3.62 -4.38
N ALA A 17 -1.25 -4.61 -4.79
CA ALA A 17 -0.30 -4.45 -5.88
C ALA A 17 -1.02 -4.10 -7.19
N ALA A 18 -2.15 -4.73 -7.46
CA ALA A 18 -2.95 -4.45 -8.66
C ALA A 18 -3.49 -3.01 -8.63
N ALA A 19 -3.95 -2.54 -7.48
CA ALA A 19 -4.45 -1.18 -7.34
C ALA A 19 -3.34 -0.14 -7.57
N LEU A 20 -2.14 -0.45 -7.15
CA LEU A 20 -0.99 0.43 -7.34
C LEU A 20 -0.31 0.23 -8.70
N LYS A 21 -0.74 -0.77 -9.46
CA LYS A 21 -0.17 -1.10 -10.78
C LYS A 21 1.31 -1.43 -10.69
N ILE A 22 1.68 -2.18 -9.67
CA ILE A 22 3.06 -2.60 -9.43
C ILE A 22 3.11 -4.12 -9.32
N GLY A 23 4.32 -4.68 -9.44
CA GLY A 23 4.52 -6.11 -9.29
C GLY A 23 4.36 -6.55 -7.85
N LEU A 24 3.77 -7.72 -7.65
CA LEU A 24 3.56 -8.28 -6.32
C LEU A 24 4.89 -8.44 -5.57
N HIS A 25 5.93 -8.89 -6.27
CA HIS A 25 7.25 -9.11 -5.64
C HIS A 25 7.83 -7.84 -5.02
N GLY A 26 7.59 -6.69 -5.64
CA GLY A 26 8.10 -5.42 -5.12
C GLY A 26 7.56 -5.10 -3.73
N THR A 27 6.34 -5.54 -3.42
CA THR A 27 5.72 -5.24 -2.13
C THR A 27 6.39 -5.99 -0.98
N TYR A 28 7.06 -7.10 -1.26
CA TYR A 28 7.73 -7.87 -0.21
C TYR A 28 8.99 -7.17 0.32
N ARG A 29 9.48 -6.18 -0.41
CA ARG A 29 10.65 -5.41 0.01
C ARG A 29 10.31 -4.23 0.92
N TRP A 30 9.04 -3.95 1.10
CA TRP A 30 8.60 -2.76 1.83
C TRP A 30 8.87 -2.80 3.35
N GLY A 31 8.92 -3.99 3.93
CA GLY A 31 9.06 -4.09 5.38
C GLY A 31 7.80 -3.64 6.09
N GLU A 32 7.97 -2.93 7.22
CA GLU A 32 6.83 -2.53 8.05
C GLU A 32 5.95 -1.47 7.43
N SER A 33 6.53 -0.61 6.60
CA SER A 33 5.79 0.49 5.99
C SER A 33 6.08 0.56 4.50
N PRO A 34 5.10 0.95 3.68
CA PRO A 34 5.36 1.18 2.26
C PRO A 34 6.37 2.32 2.07
N PRO A 35 7.11 2.33 0.95
CA PRO A 35 7.95 3.48 0.63
C PRO A 35 7.12 4.76 0.56
N ARG A 36 7.76 5.89 0.84
CA ARG A 36 7.06 7.16 0.95
C ARG A 36 6.16 7.47 -0.25
N LEU A 37 6.68 7.28 -1.45
CA LEU A 37 5.90 7.53 -2.67
C LEU A 37 4.65 6.66 -2.71
N ARG A 38 4.79 5.38 -2.35
CA ARG A 38 3.66 4.47 -2.34
C ARG A 38 2.66 4.84 -1.25
N GLN A 39 3.12 5.36 -0.12
CA GLN A 39 2.23 5.82 0.93
C GLN A 39 1.31 6.94 0.44
N PHE A 40 1.85 7.89 -0.31
CA PHE A 40 1.03 8.97 -0.87
C PHE A 40 0.02 8.45 -1.89
N GLU A 41 0.43 7.49 -2.72
CA GLU A 41 -0.50 6.87 -3.66
C GLU A 41 -1.63 6.14 -2.94
N ILE A 42 -1.30 5.39 -1.89
CA ILE A 42 -2.30 4.68 -1.10
C ILE A 42 -3.21 5.65 -0.38
N GLN A 43 -2.67 6.74 0.15
CA GLN A 43 -3.49 7.78 0.78
C GLN A 43 -4.53 8.31 -0.19
N ARG A 44 -4.13 8.58 -1.43
CA ARG A 44 -5.03 9.08 -2.45
C ARG A 44 -6.08 8.03 -2.83
N LEU A 45 -5.64 6.78 -3.06
CA LEU A 45 -6.56 5.71 -3.44
C LEU A 45 -7.56 5.37 -2.34
N SER A 46 -7.18 5.55 -1.09
CA SER A 46 -8.07 5.30 0.04
C SER A 46 -8.92 6.50 0.42
N ALA A 47 -8.83 7.59 -0.34
CA ALA A 47 -9.54 8.84 -0.06
C ALA A 47 -9.25 9.36 1.35
N GLY A 48 -8.03 9.18 1.81
CA GLY A 48 -7.59 9.68 3.11
C GLY A 48 -7.85 8.75 4.28
N GLU A 49 -8.46 7.58 4.07
CA GLU A 49 -8.66 6.62 5.16
C GLU A 49 -7.32 6.11 5.69
N LEU A 50 -6.35 5.90 4.80
CA LEU A 50 -4.99 5.58 5.18
C LEU A 50 -4.12 6.79 4.91
N MET A 51 -3.42 7.25 5.93
CA MET A 51 -2.60 8.46 5.83
C MET A 51 -1.12 8.09 5.75
N ALA A 52 -0.37 8.83 4.94
CA ALA A 52 1.07 8.72 4.91
C ALA A 52 1.64 9.12 6.27
N SER A 53 2.64 8.38 6.73
CA SER A 53 3.26 8.63 8.04
C SER A 53 4.47 9.55 7.91
#